data_7b9146cc7bcfb1b548bf7dae7eb9a2ce
#
_entry.id   7b9146cc7bcfb1b548bf7dae7eb9a2ce
#
_cell.length_a   1.000
_cell.length_b   1.000
_cell.length_c   1.000
_cell.angle_alpha   90.00
_cell.angle_beta   90.00
_cell.angle_gamma   90.00
#
_symmetry.space_group_name_H-M   'P 1'
#
loop_
_entity.id
_entity.type
_entity.pdbx_description
1 polymer ?
#
loop_
_entity_poly.entity_id
_entity_poly.type
_entity_poly.pdbx_seq_one_letter_code
_entity_poly.pdbx_strand_id
1 'polypeptide(L)'
;MKKLFLLLLAAVTVQLGAQDLAHYKKIVKELSSAKYQGRGYAEDGANKAGKYLEKEFIKTGADKVICQPFTLNINTFPGKMEVSVDGKKYVPGIDFTIREFNPGLKGEFKIYYIDTLNYNPDKIFADLETPEYKGAFVVCDFMFTYKHSADFKRLNSKEHSSCSGMLYTWEAPLKFYKAYGETVREKPILWVRPDFPKDAKTIKVDMENKFLENYECFNVIAKVEGKRDDSCYVFTAHYDHLGKLGKKTFYPGAHDNASGTAAVVTLAAHYAKNKPEYDMYFIAFSGEDSNLHGSECYAQNPLVPLSQIKYLINLDMIADNNPLQYCEVSNEGMKGFAVFEQINAEKGYFKAMDRQEIAGNSDHWPFAQRNVPCIFLMNEGGDAYKYYHTVHDTYKNSIFTNYEPIFNLIKDFVEKY
;
A
#
# COMPACT_ATOMS: atom_id res chain seq x y z
N MET A 1 -48.75 -19.35 4.97
CA MET A 1 -48.03 -18.92 3.74
C MET A 1 -47.12 -17.68 3.94
N LYS A 2 -47.56 -16.59 4.58
CA LYS A 2 -46.70 -15.38 4.80
C LYS A 2 -45.44 -15.66 5.65
N LYS A 3 -45.47 -16.50 6.67
CA LYS A 3 -44.28 -16.84 7.50
C LYS A 3 -43.26 -17.72 6.77
N LEU A 4 -43.70 -18.58 5.83
CA LEU A 4 -42.81 -19.43 5.04
C LEU A 4 -42.08 -18.60 3.96
N PHE A 5 -42.74 -17.57 3.42
CA PHE A 5 -42.14 -16.66 2.44
C PHE A 5 -41.06 -15.75 3.05
N LEU A 6 -41.27 -15.28 4.30
CA LEU A 6 -40.28 -14.48 5.04
C LEU A 6 -39.05 -15.32 5.42
N LEU A 7 -39.20 -16.60 5.77
CA LEU A 7 -38.08 -17.50 6.06
C LEU A 7 -37.28 -17.84 4.80
N LEU A 8 -37.92 -18.00 3.64
CA LEU A 8 -37.25 -18.21 2.36
C LEU A 8 -36.48 -16.96 1.91
N LEU A 9 -37.04 -15.75 2.06
CA LEU A 9 -36.32 -14.50 1.77
C LEU A 9 -35.09 -14.30 2.69
N ALA A 10 -35.23 -14.56 3.99
CA ALA A 10 -34.12 -14.48 4.94
C ALA A 10 -33.02 -15.50 4.64
N ALA A 11 -33.38 -16.71 4.25
CA ALA A 11 -32.43 -17.76 3.88
C ALA A 11 -31.66 -17.41 2.60
N VAL A 12 -32.32 -16.80 1.59
CA VAL A 12 -31.69 -16.37 0.35
C VAL A 12 -30.73 -15.20 0.57
N THR A 13 -31.09 -14.25 1.43
CA THR A 13 -30.20 -13.10 1.74
C THR A 13 -28.97 -13.53 2.54
N VAL A 14 -29.08 -14.46 3.49
CA VAL A 14 -27.94 -15.01 4.22
C VAL A 14 -27.02 -15.83 3.31
N GLN A 15 -27.57 -16.54 2.32
CA GLN A 15 -26.79 -17.34 1.38
C GLN A 15 -26.04 -16.48 0.37
N LEU A 16 -26.57 -15.34 -0.04
CA LEU A 16 -25.89 -14.36 -0.92
C LEU A 16 -24.73 -13.69 -0.20
N GLY A 17 -24.92 -13.20 1.03
CA GLY A 17 -23.84 -12.58 1.83
C GLY A 17 -22.67 -13.53 2.11
N ALA A 18 -22.97 -14.81 2.41
CA ALA A 18 -21.94 -15.81 2.64
C ALA A 18 -21.10 -16.13 1.39
N GLN A 19 -21.70 -16.08 0.18
CA GLN A 19 -20.97 -16.27 -1.08
C GLN A 19 -20.04 -15.09 -1.38
N ASP A 20 -20.48 -13.85 -1.12
CA ASP A 20 -19.67 -12.66 -1.35
C ASP A 20 -18.46 -12.62 -0.41
N LEU A 21 -18.61 -12.94 0.86
CA LEU A 21 -17.50 -13.04 1.81
C LEU A 21 -16.51 -14.17 1.44
N ALA A 22 -17.00 -15.30 0.98
CA ALA A 22 -16.12 -16.41 0.55
C ALA A 22 -15.33 -16.04 -0.70
N HIS A 23 -15.93 -15.34 -1.67
CA HIS A 23 -15.26 -14.82 -2.86
C HIS A 23 -14.23 -13.76 -2.51
N TYR A 24 -14.59 -12.80 -1.66
CA TYR A 24 -13.70 -11.79 -1.11
C TYR A 24 -12.44 -12.41 -0.49
N LYS A 25 -12.61 -13.31 0.48
CA LYS A 25 -11.51 -14.02 1.14
C LYS A 25 -10.62 -14.79 0.17
N LYS A 26 -11.20 -15.39 -0.85
CA LYS A 26 -10.45 -16.11 -1.89
C LYS A 26 -9.53 -15.18 -2.66
N ILE A 27 -10.00 -13.99 -3.04
CA ILE A 27 -9.20 -13.00 -3.77
C ILE A 27 -8.08 -12.47 -2.88
N VAL A 28 -8.36 -12.09 -1.63
CA VAL A 28 -7.33 -11.64 -0.67
C VAL A 28 -6.25 -12.70 -0.50
N LYS A 29 -6.64 -13.97 -0.30
CA LYS A 29 -5.69 -15.08 -0.14
C LYS A 29 -4.83 -15.29 -1.39
N GLU A 30 -5.41 -15.18 -2.58
CA GLU A 30 -4.69 -15.34 -3.84
C GLU A 30 -3.70 -14.20 -4.02
N LEU A 31 -4.14 -12.93 -3.91
CA LEU A 31 -3.30 -11.75 -4.13
C LEU A 31 -2.14 -11.66 -3.14
N SER A 32 -2.34 -12.05 -1.88
CA SER A 32 -1.29 -12.05 -0.85
C SER A 32 -0.38 -13.29 -0.88
N SER A 33 -0.56 -14.18 -1.85
CA SER A 33 0.26 -15.38 -1.99
C SER A 33 1.68 -15.10 -2.52
N ALA A 34 2.61 -16.02 -2.27
CA ALA A 34 3.98 -15.94 -2.77
C ALA A 34 4.07 -15.92 -4.32
N LYS A 35 3.03 -16.34 -5.03
CA LYS A 35 2.94 -16.33 -6.49
C LYS A 35 3.19 -14.95 -7.10
N TYR A 36 2.75 -13.90 -6.43
CA TYR A 36 2.85 -12.51 -6.89
C TYR A 36 4.03 -11.76 -6.29
N GLN A 37 4.90 -12.41 -5.51
CA GLN A 37 6.14 -11.84 -4.96
C GLN A 37 5.90 -10.49 -4.26
N GLY A 38 4.79 -10.37 -3.51
CA GLY A 38 4.38 -9.13 -2.86
C GLY A 38 3.84 -8.06 -3.80
N ARG A 39 3.36 -8.43 -4.97
CA ARG A 39 2.74 -7.55 -5.99
C ARG A 39 3.57 -6.32 -6.36
N GLY A 40 4.89 -6.38 -6.14
CA GLY A 40 5.84 -5.35 -6.57
C GLY A 40 6.32 -5.57 -8.00
N TYR A 41 7.23 -4.72 -8.45
CA TYR A 41 7.67 -4.66 -9.85
C TYR A 41 8.78 -5.65 -10.17
N ALA A 42 9.52 -6.10 -9.15
CA ALA A 42 10.49 -7.18 -9.30
C ALA A 42 9.79 -8.47 -9.74
N GLU A 43 10.40 -9.17 -10.72
CA GLU A 43 9.86 -10.42 -11.26
C GLU A 43 8.42 -10.32 -11.78
N ASP A 44 7.99 -9.12 -12.15
CA ASP A 44 6.69 -8.82 -12.75
C ASP A 44 5.49 -9.16 -11.83
N GLY A 45 5.67 -9.00 -10.52
CA GLY A 45 4.67 -9.36 -9.51
C GLY A 45 3.38 -8.57 -9.65
N ALA A 46 3.48 -7.24 -9.82
CA ALA A 46 2.33 -6.35 -10.03
C ALA A 46 1.54 -6.73 -11.28
N ASN A 47 2.19 -6.88 -12.45
CA ASN A 47 1.50 -7.23 -13.69
C ASN A 47 0.86 -8.63 -13.64
N LYS A 48 1.51 -9.59 -12.96
CA LYS A 48 0.89 -10.92 -12.72
C LYS A 48 -0.40 -10.80 -11.90
N ALA A 49 -0.41 -9.94 -10.88
CA ALA A 49 -1.60 -9.66 -10.08
C ALA A 49 -2.68 -8.93 -10.92
N GLY A 50 -2.29 -7.93 -11.71
CA GLY A 50 -3.18 -7.24 -12.64
C GLY A 50 -3.84 -8.18 -13.65
N LYS A 51 -3.08 -9.12 -14.23
CA LYS A 51 -3.63 -10.16 -15.13
C LYS A 51 -4.57 -11.15 -14.43
N TYR A 52 -4.37 -11.41 -13.17
CA TYR A 52 -5.33 -12.16 -12.37
C TYR A 52 -6.61 -11.36 -12.15
N LEU A 53 -6.51 -10.08 -11.81
CA LEU A 53 -7.66 -9.20 -11.59
C LEU A 53 -8.47 -8.95 -12.87
N GLU A 54 -7.82 -8.77 -14.02
CA GLU A 54 -8.50 -8.70 -15.31
C GLU A 54 -9.44 -9.90 -15.50
N LYS A 55 -8.94 -11.12 -15.23
CA LYS A 55 -9.75 -12.34 -15.30
C LYS A 55 -10.86 -12.41 -14.25
N GLU A 56 -10.60 -11.94 -13.02
CA GLU A 56 -11.63 -11.89 -11.98
C GLU A 56 -12.73 -10.88 -12.33
N PHE A 57 -12.40 -9.69 -12.84
CA PHE A 57 -13.40 -8.73 -13.33
C PHE A 57 -14.22 -9.27 -14.51
N ILE A 58 -13.61 -9.98 -15.47
CA ILE A 58 -14.37 -10.64 -16.54
C ILE A 58 -15.38 -11.66 -15.97
N LYS A 59 -15.00 -12.42 -14.95
CA LYS A 59 -15.89 -13.40 -14.30
C LYS A 59 -17.03 -12.77 -13.52
N THR A 60 -16.93 -11.50 -13.13
CA THR A 60 -18.05 -10.80 -12.45
C THR A 60 -19.27 -10.63 -13.35
N GLY A 61 -19.09 -10.66 -14.68
CA GLY A 61 -20.10 -10.34 -15.65
C GLY A 61 -20.21 -8.83 -15.95
N ALA A 62 -19.18 -8.05 -15.62
CA ALA A 62 -19.08 -6.65 -16.02
C ALA A 62 -19.16 -6.50 -17.54
N ASP A 63 -19.83 -5.44 -18.02
CA ASP A 63 -20.08 -5.21 -19.44
C ASP A 63 -18.81 -4.94 -20.24
N LYS A 64 -17.79 -4.35 -19.59
CA LYS A 64 -16.49 -4.07 -20.19
C LYS A 64 -15.37 -4.17 -19.17
N VAL A 65 -14.22 -4.75 -19.58
CA VAL A 65 -12.98 -4.76 -18.81
C VAL A 65 -11.86 -4.20 -19.67
N ILE A 66 -11.11 -3.23 -19.14
CA ILE A 66 -10.07 -2.47 -19.85
C ILE A 66 -8.80 -2.48 -19.00
N CYS A 67 -7.65 -2.70 -19.63
CA CYS A 67 -6.34 -2.43 -19.04
C CYS A 67 -5.82 -1.10 -19.57
N GLN A 68 -5.65 -0.09 -18.70
CA GLN A 68 -5.10 1.21 -19.07
C GLN A 68 -3.59 1.21 -18.78
N PRO A 69 -2.73 1.21 -19.81
CA PRO A 69 -1.29 1.14 -19.62
C PRO A 69 -0.69 2.47 -19.20
N PHE A 70 0.40 2.40 -18.43
CA PHE A 70 1.29 3.50 -18.13
C PHE A 70 2.70 2.96 -17.83
N THR A 71 3.69 3.85 -17.71
CA THR A 71 5.07 3.48 -17.40
C THR A 71 5.55 4.22 -16.16
N LEU A 72 6.49 3.59 -15.44
CA LEU A 72 7.20 4.21 -14.34
C LEU A 72 8.67 3.77 -14.30
N ASN A 73 9.51 4.56 -13.65
CA ASN A 73 10.86 4.16 -13.32
C ASN A 73 10.90 3.66 -11.88
N ILE A 74 11.54 2.54 -11.65
CA ILE A 74 11.50 1.91 -10.32
C ILE A 74 12.76 1.14 -9.99
N ASN A 75 13.33 1.40 -8.81
CA ASN A 75 14.40 0.60 -8.25
C ASN A 75 13.83 -0.62 -7.52
N THR A 76 14.37 -1.80 -7.78
CA THR A 76 13.89 -3.07 -7.23
C THR A 76 15.03 -3.90 -6.68
N PHE A 77 14.71 -4.91 -5.85
CA PHE A 77 15.73 -5.71 -5.15
C PHE A 77 15.48 -7.23 -5.31
N PRO A 78 15.49 -7.78 -6.55
CA PRO A 78 15.23 -9.20 -6.78
C PRO A 78 16.44 -10.11 -6.50
N GLY A 79 17.64 -9.53 -6.39
CA GLY A 79 18.91 -10.22 -6.31
C GLY A 79 19.31 -10.66 -4.90
N LYS A 80 20.59 -10.52 -4.59
CA LYS A 80 21.09 -10.76 -3.23
C LYS A 80 20.63 -9.66 -2.28
N MET A 81 20.39 -10.06 -1.03
CA MET A 81 20.04 -9.15 0.07
C MET A 81 20.62 -9.75 1.36
N GLU A 82 21.94 -9.84 1.42
CA GLU A 82 22.67 -10.50 2.51
C GLU A 82 23.37 -9.44 3.36
N VAL A 83 23.06 -9.43 4.65
CA VAL A 83 23.69 -8.58 5.66
C VAL A 83 24.11 -9.44 6.84
N SER A 84 25.32 -9.21 7.36
CA SER A 84 25.77 -9.77 8.61
C SER A 84 26.56 -8.75 9.42
N VAL A 85 26.39 -8.78 10.75
CA VAL A 85 27.04 -7.90 11.71
C VAL A 85 27.87 -8.77 12.64
N ASP A 86 29.19 -8.55 12.72
CA ASP A 86 30.14 -9.37 13.45
C ASP A 86 29.95 -10.88 13.20
N GLY A 87 29.72 -11.24 11.93
CA GLY A 87 29.46 -12.61 11.48
C GLY A 87 28.04 -13.15 11.72
N LYS A 88 27.20 -12.50 12.51
CA LYS A 88 25.79 -12.88 12.69
C LYS A 88 24.96 -12.43 11.49
N LYS A 89 24.24 -13.36 10.85
CA LYS A 89 23.35 -13.06 9.73
C LYS A 89 22.09 -12.34 10.19
N TYR A 90 21.69 -11.33 9.41
CA TYR A 90 20.47 -10.56 9.58
C TYR A 90 19.46 -10.92 8.48
N VAL A 91 18.19 -10.99 8.86
CA VAL A 91 17.10 -11.39 7.97
C VAL A 91 16.40 -10.14 7.42
N PRO A 92 16.31 -9.97 6.08
CA PRO A 92 15.59 -8.84 5.49
C PRO A 92 14.11 -8.84 5.89
N GLY A 93 13.56 -7.66 6.20
CA GLY A 93 12.19 -7.48 6.66
C GLY A 93 11.92 -7.84 8.13
N ILE A 94 12.92 -8.43 8.83
CA ILE A 94 12.86 -8.80 10.25
C ILE A 94 13.90 -8.04 11.07
N ASP A 95 15.18 -8.21 10.72
CA ASP A 95 16.31 -7.61 11.45
C ASP A 95 16.76 -6.29 10.80
N PHE A 96 16.55 -6.16 9.51
CA PHE A 96 16.79 -4.93 8.76
C PHE A 96 15.80 -4.75 7.60
N THR A 97 15.64 -3.51 7.19
CA THR A 97 15.04 -3.12 5.93
C THR A 97 15.90 -2.06 5.26
N ILE A 98 15.51 -1.62 4.08
CA ILE A 98 16.26 -0.66 3.27
C ILE A 98 15.38 0.48 2.82
N ARG A 99 16.01 1.50 2.22
CA ARG A 99 15.24 2.53 1.50
C ARG A 99 15.11 2.15 0.03
N GLU A 100 14.01 2.53 -0.55
CA GLU A 100 13.59 2.27 -1.93
C GLU A 100 14.61 2.72 -2.98
N PHE A 101 15.37 3.75 -2.68
CA PHE A 101 16.38 4.33 -3.56
C PHE A 101 17.81 3.77 -3.35
N ASN A 102 17.95 2.71 -2.54
CA ASN A 102 19.28 2.17 -2.26
C ASN A 102 19.98 1.64 -3.50
N PRO A 103 21.30 1.90 -3.66
CA PRO A 103 22.15 1.19 -4.60
C PRO A 103 22.45 -0.22 -4.10
N GLY A 104 22.91 -1.08 -4.99
CA GLY A 104 23.61 -2.29 -4.61
C GLY A 104 24.96 -1.94 -3.95
N LEU A 105 25.41 -2.78 -3.03
CA LEU A 105 26.70 -2.65 -2.39
C LEU A 105 27.23 -4.03 -1.97
N LYS A 106 28.53 -4.26 -2.19
CA LYS A 106 29.20 -5.47 -1.73
C LYS A 106 30.51 -5.12 -1.03
N GLY A 107 30.68 -5.62 0.18
CA GLY A 107 31.90 -5.42 0.96
C GLY A 107 31.76 -5.79 2.43
N GLU A 108 32.84 -5.61 3.15
CA GLU A 108 32.90 -5.67 4.61
C GLU A 108 33.47 -4.35 5.11
N PHE A 109 32.78 -3.73 6.06
CA PHE A 109 33.05 -2.37 6.50
C PHE A 109 33.10 -2.30 8.01
N LYS A 110 33.90 -1.38 8.55
CA LYS A 110 33.85 -1.00 9.97
C LYS A 110 32.57 -0.28 10.28
N ILE A 111 32.16 -0.25 11.54
CA ILE A 111 31.04 0.50 12.04
C ILE A 111 31.53 1.71 12.81
N TYR A 112 31.01 2.89 12.51
CA TYR A 112 31.22 4.14 13.22
C TYR A 112 29.93 4.57 13.93
N TYR A 113 29.95 4.68 15.25
CA TYR A 113 28.80 5.13 16.04
C TYR A 113 28.87 6.62 16.28
N ILE A 114 27.78 7.34 15.96
CA ILE A 114 27.66 8.75 16.32
C ILE A 114 27.36 8.89 17.80
N ASP A 115 28.23 9.66 18.50
CA ASP A 115 27.95 10.10 19.86
C ASP A 115 26.88 11.20 19.83
N THR A 116 25.64 10.84 20.14
CA THR A 116 24.51 11.77 20.12
C THR A 116 24.49 12.71 21.35
N LEU A 117 25.24 12.37 22.41
CA LEU A 117 25.34 13.21 23.61
C LEU A 117 26.36 14.33 23.42
N ASN A 118 27.46 14.05 22.72
CA ASN A 118 28.54 15.01 22.42
C ASN A 118 28.63 15.22 20.90
N TYR A 119 27.46 15.52 20.26
CA TYR A 119 27.35 15.63 18.81
C TYR A 119 28.22 16.76 18.27
N ASN A 120 29.15 16.41 17.40
CA ASN A 120 30.03 17.34 16.71
C ASN A 120 30.22 16.90 15.24
N PRO A 121 29.53 17.51 14.27
CA PRO A 121 29.60 17.10 12.88
C PRO A 121 31.01 17.24 12.30
N ASP A 122 31.79 18.28 12.64
CA ASP A 122 33.14 18.46 12.11
C ASP A 122 34.06 17.33 12.56
N LYS A 123 33.94 16.90 13.82
CA LYS A 123 34.67 15.74 14.33
C LYS A 123 34.25 14.47 13.59
N ILE A 124 32.98 14.23 13.33
CA ILE A 124 32.49 13.06 12.61
C ILE A 124 33.09 13.00 11.21
N PHE A 125 33.07 14.11 10.47
CA PHE A 125 33.67 14.17 9.14
C PHE A 125 35.17 13.93 9.17
N ALA A 126 35.89 14.50 10.16
CA ALA A 126 37.31 14.30 10.34
C ALA A 126 37.67 12.81 10.67
N ASP A 127 36.92 12.18 11.58
CA ASP A 127 37.09 10.79 11.95
C ASP A 127 36.89 9.85 10.75
N LEU A 128 35.88 10.09 9.91
CA LEU A 128 35.59 9.30 8.73
C LEU A 128 36.69 9.37 7.64
N GLU A 129 37.54 10.37 7.65
CA GLU A 129 38.70 10.46 6.74
C GLU A 129 39.94 9.78 7.30
N THR A 130 39.94 9.36 8.56
CA THR A 130 41.06 8.61 9.13
C THR A 130 41.19 7.22 8.50
N PRO A 131 42.41 6.63 8.46
CA PRO A 131 42.60 5.24 7.98
C PRO A 131 41.75 4.21 8.74
N GLU A 132 41.35 4.53 9.97
CA GLU A 132 40.54 3.66 10.80
C GLU A 132 39.11 3.56 10.34
N TYR A 133 38.47 4.68 9.97
CA TYR A 133 37.03 4.74 9.67
C TYR A 133 36.70 5.11 8.23
N LYS A 134 37.69 5.31 7.38
CA LYS A 134 37.48 5.56 5.96
C LYS A 134 36.67 4.43 5.31
N GLY A 135 35.54 4.74 4.75
CA GLY A 135 34.62 3.75 4.21
C GLY A 135 33.73 3.03 5.23
N ALA A 136 33.68 3.48 6.49
CA ALA A 136 32.83 2.85 7.50
C ALA A 136 31.32 3.03 7.19
N PHE A 137 30.49 2.17 7.78
CA PHE A 137 29.06 2.41 7.94
C PHE A 137 28.82 3.25 9.20
N VAL A 138 28.01 4.28 9.08
CA VAL A 138 27.68 5.20 10.16
C VAL A 138 26.37 4.79 10.82
N VAL A 139 26.37 4.58 12.13
CA VAL A 139 25.20 4.19 12.93
C VAL A 139 24.66 5.36 13.72
N CYS A 140 23.36 5.59 13.64
CA CYS A 140 22.68 6.60 14.44
C CYS A 140 21.19 6.24 14.66
N ASP A 141 20.57 6.83 15.68
CA ASP A 141 19.11 6.81 15.85
C ASP A 141 18.43 7.63 14.75
N PHE A 142 17.35 7.12 14.17
CA PHE A 142 16.65 7.79 13.07
C PHE A 142 16.06 9.15 13.48
N MET A 143 15.46 9.25 14.67
CA MET A 143 14.87 10.51 15.13
C MET A 143 15.96 11.57 15.34
N PHE A 144 17.17 11.15 15.72
CA PHE A 144 18.32 12.05 15.81
C PHE A 144 18.73 12.53 14.39
N THR A 145 18.77 11.64 13.42
CA THR A 145 19.10 12.03 12.03
C THR A 145 18.11 13.02 11.44
N TYR A 146 16.83 12.89 11.79
CA TYR A 146 15.79 13.83 11.36
C TYR A 146 16.02 15.25 11.90
N LYS A 147 16.39 15.37 13.17
CA LYS A 147 16.72 16.67 13.81
C LYS A 147 17.96 17.33 13.20
N HIS A 148 18.91 16.54 12.67
CA HIS A 148 20.17 17.00 12.09
C HIS A 148 20.25 16.71 10.59
N SER A 149 19.14 16.80 9.89
CA SER A 149 18.96 16.34 8.51
C SER A 149 19.97 16.90 7.50
N ALA A 150 20.45 18.14 7.70
CA ALA A 150 21.46 18.75 6.83
C ALA A 150 22.80 18.00 6.89
N ASP A 151 23.29 17.66 8.09
CA ASP A 151 24.55 16.94 8.27
C ASP A 151 24.43 15.50 7.74
N PHE A 152 23.32 14.82 8.00
CA PHE A 152 23.08 13.47 7.50
C PHE A 152 22.88 13.43 5.98
N LYS A 153 22.36 14.49 5.36
CA LYS A 153 22.34 14.63 3.90
C LYS A 153 23.78 14.72 3.34
N ARG A 154 24.66 15.50 3.99
CA ARG A 154 26.09 15.58 3.65
C ARG A 154 26.79 14.23 3.84
N LEU A 155 26.59 13.55 4.97
CA LEU A 155 27.15 12.22 5.23
C LEU A 155 26.75 11.21 4.15
N ASN A 156 25.54 11.30 3.62
CA ASN A 156 25.02 10.40 2.58
C ASN A 156 25.45 10.79 1.16
N SER A 157 26.23 11.86 0.97
CA SER A 157 26.83 12.26 -0.31
C SER A 157 28.28 11.74 -0.42
N LYS A 158 28.66 11.23 -1.59
CA LYS A 158 30.05 10.83 -1.89
C LYS A 158 31.00 12.01 -1.96
N GLU A 159 30.48 13.18 -2.36
CA GLU A 159 31.25 14.42 -2.45
C GLU A 159 31.75 14.90 -1.08
N HIS A 160 30.94 14.66 -0.03
CA HIS A 160 31.19 15.26 1.28
C HIS A 160 31.66 14.29 2.36
N SER A 161 31.60 12.99 2.12
CA SER A 161 31.97 11.97 3.11
C SER A 161 32.46 10.70 2.47
N SER A 162 33.47 10.09 3.08
CA SER A 162 34.03 8.79 2.68
C SER A 162 33.24 7.60 3.18
N CYS A 163 32.22 7.75 4.05
CA CYS A 163 31.45 6.61 4.56
C CYS A 163 30.78 5.83 3.42
N SER A 164 30.64 4.52 3.57
CA SER A 164 30.08 3.63 2.55
C SER A 164 28.57 3.48 2.64
N GLY A 165 27.95 3.79 3.78
CA GLY A 165 26.51 3.72 3.97
C GLY A 165 26.09 4.09 5.39
N MET A 166 24.79 4.07 5.62
CA MET A 166 24.18 4.44 6.88
C MET A 166 23.39 3.27 7.47
N LEU A 167 23.42 3.15 8.81
CA LEU A 167 22.58 2.26 9.61
C LEU A 167 21.75 3.13 10.55
N TYR A 168 20.43 3.16 10.38
CA TYR A 168 19.55 3.89 11.27
C TYR A 168 18.79 2.91 12.16
N THR A 169 18.89 3.07 13.47
CA THR A 169 18.03 2.34 14.41
C THR A 169 16.64 2.94 14.36
N TRP A 170 15.62 2.11 14.24
CA TRP A 170 14.23 2.50 14.13
C TRP A 170 13.32 1.56 14.94
N GLU A 171 12.07 1.97 15.16
CA GLU A 171 11.05 1.17 15.85
C GLU A 171 10.87 -0.24 15.25
N ALA A 172 10.35 -1.17 16.04
CA ALA A 172 9.98 -2.51 15.60
C ALA A 172 8.45 -2.70 15.70
N PRO A 173 7.82 -3.46 14.78
CA PRO A 173 8.43 -4.16 13.64
C PRO A 173 8.94 -3.19 12.56
N LEU A 174 10.01 -3.59 11.86
CA LEU A 174 10.56 -2.78 10.78
C LEU A 174 9.61 -2.76 9.59
N LYS A 175 9.31 -1.56 9.12
CA LYS A 175 8.46 -1.32 7.95
C LYS A 175 9.31 -1.04 6.71
N PHE A 176 8.90 -1.55 5.55
CA PHE A 176 9.40 -1.10 4.27
C PHE A 176 8.40 -0.07 3.72
N TYR A 177 8.73 1.20 3.81
CA TYR A 177 7.74 2.26 3.69
C TYR A 177 7.18 2.49 2.30
N LYS A 178 7.97 2.24 1.23
CA LYS A 178 7.54 2.49 -0.15
C LYS A 178 8.27 1.59 -1.13
N ALA A 179 7.59 1.18 -2.18
CA ALA A 179 8.20 0.59 -3.36
C ALA A 179 8.67 1.66 -4.38
N TYR A 180 8.73 2.91 -3.97
CA TYR A 180 8.99 4.06 -4.82
C TYR A 180 10.48 4.43 -4.84
N GLY A 181 11.15 4.15 -5.95
CA GLY A 181 12.54 4.52 -6.15
C GLY A 181 12.78 4.94 -7.59
N GLU A 182 12.29 6.11 -8.00
CA GLU A 182 12.52 6.67 -9.35
C GLU A 182 14.00 6.97 -9.64
N THR A 183 14.81 7.00 -8.61
CA THR A 183 16.27 7.24 -8.71
C THR A 183 17.02 6.29 -7.79
N VAL A 184 18.29 6.03 -8.13
CA VAL A 184 19.21 5.30 -7.26
C VAL A 184 20.16 6.30 -6.63
N ARG A 185 20.28 6.29 -5.30
CA ARG A 185 21.20 7.17 -4.56
C ARG A 185 22.62 6.61 -4.56
N GLU A 186 23.56 7.41 -4.10
CA GLU A 186 24.97 7.08 -4.10
C GLU A 186 25.37 6.07 -3.02
N LYS A 187 24.70 6.10 -1.87
CA LYS A 187 25.00 5.28 -0.70
C LYS A 187 23.75 4.61 -0.14
N PRO A 188 23.83 3.36 0.34
CA PRO A 188 22.69 2.68 0.93
C PRO A 188 22.39 3.20 2.33
N ILE A 189 21.10 3.18 2.67
CA ILE A 189 20.56 3.37 4.01
C ILE A 189 19.85 2.08 4.43
N LEU A 190 20.30 1.47 5.50
CA LEU A 190 19.67 0.33 6.13
C LEU A 190 18.98 0.79 7.42
N TRP A 191 17.77 0.34 7.63
CA TRP A 191 17.07 0.51 8.90
C TRP A 191 17.17 -0.81 9.67
N VAL A 192 17.59 -0.72 10.91
CA VAL A 192 17.78 -1.85 11.83
C VAL A 192 16.95 -1.65 13.08
N ARG A 193 16.63 -2.74 13.74
CA ARG A 193 15.83 -2.73 14.98
C ARG A 193 16.51 -1.93 16.10
N PRO A 194 15.75 -1.45 17.11
CA PRO A 194 16.30 -0.68 18.23
C PRO A 194 17.31 -1.46 19.08
N ASP A 195 17.23 -2.80 19.06
CA ASP A 195 18.13 -3.71 19.76
C ASP A 195 19.42 -4.05 18.96
N PHE A 196 19.75 -3.25 17.94
CA PHE A 196 21.03 -3.34 17.23
C PHE A 196 22.19 -3.19 18.21
N PRO A 197 23.23 -4.06 18.16
CA PRO A 197 24.34 -4.01 19.09
C PRO A 197 25.04 -2.65 19.09
N LYS A 198 25.30 -2.10 20.27
CA LYS A 198 25.95 -0.78 20.43
C LYS A 198 27.48 -0.85 20.33
N ASP A 199 28.04 -2.04 20.23
CA ASP A 199 29.49 -2.33 20.23
C ASP A 199 29.93 -3.17 19.03
N ALA A 200 29.04 -3.40 18.07
CA ALA A 200 29.38 -4.10 16.84
C ALA A 200 30.54 -3.42 16.10
N LYS A 201 31.44 -4.19 15.54
CA LYS A 201 32.68 -3.70 14.91
C LYS A 201 32.59 -3.67 13.39
N THR A 202 31.94 -4.67 12.81
CA THR A 202 31.91 -4.85 11.36
C THR A 202 30.51 -5.17 10.84
N ILE A 203 30.27 -4.70 9.64
CA ILE A 203 29.11 -5.09 8.83
C ILE A 203 29.60 -5.62 7.48
N LYS A 204 29.09 -6.78 7.08
CA LYS A 204 29.28 -7.30 5.73
C LYS A 204 27.95 -7.24 4.98
N VAL A 205 27.98 -6.68 3.79
CA VAL A 205 26.81 -6.54 2.91
C VAL A 205 27.11 -7.17 1.55
N ASP A 206 26.11 -7.84 0.95
CA ASP A 206 26.08 -8.26 -0.45
C ASP A 206 24.63 -8.03 -0.91
N MET A 207 24.36 -6.80 -1.37
CA MET A 207 23.03 -6.33 -1.78
C MET A 207 23.06 -5.95 -3.25
N GLU A 208 22.06 -6.43 -3.99
CA GLU A 208 21.88 -6.15 -5.43
C GLU A 208 20.57 -5.43 -5.65
N ASN A 209 20.62 -4.29 -6.34
CA ASN A 209 19.45 -3.61 -6.86
C ASN A 209 19.35 -3.84 -8.37
N LYS A 210 18.14 -3.64 -8.90
CA LYS A 210 17.86 -3.58 -10.33
C LYS A 210 16.93 -2.41 -10.59
N PHE A 211 17.47 -1.39 -11.27
CA PHE A 211 16.67 -0.27 -11.73
C PHE A 211 15.97 -0.64 -13.02
N LEU A 212 14.66 -0.43 -13.08
CA LEU A 212 13.80 -0.67 -14.24
C LEU A 212 13.37 0.69 -14.80
N GLU A 213 13.85 1.00 -15.99
CA GLU A 213 13.43 2.20 -16.72
C GLU A 213 12.20 1.89 -17.57
N ASN A 214 11.23 2.81 -17.59
CA ASN A 214 10.01 2.69 -18.38
C ASN A 214 9.30 1.34 -18.18
N TYR A 215 9.25 0.87 -16.93
CA TYR A 215 8.53 -0.35 -16.62
C TYR A 215 7.05 -0.20 -16.94
N GLU A 216 6.56 -1.04 -17.84
CA GLU A 216 5.15 -1.02 -18.25
C GLU A 216 4.28 -1.70 -17.20
N CYS A 217 3.25 -0.99 -16.75
CA CYS A 217 2.19 -1.48 -15.87
C CYS A 217 0.84 -0.94 -16.31
N PHE A 218 -0.25 -1.32 -15.66
CA PHE A 218 -1.58 -0.95 -16.10
C PHE A 218 -2.59 -0.95 -14.96
N ASN A 219 -3.56 -0.05 -15.02
CA ASN A 219 -4.76 -0.10 -14.21
C ASN A 219 -5.73 -1.12 -14.81
N VAL A 220 -6.48 -1.83 -13.97
CA VAL A 220 -7.54 -2.75 -14.41
C VAL A 220 -8.89 -2.14 -14.08
N ILE A 221 -9.71 -1.90 -15.10
CA ILE A 221 -10.95 -1.16 -15.01
C ILE A 221 -12.10 -2.05 -15.50
N ALA A 222 -13.10 -2.27 -14.66
CA ALA A 222 -14.36 -2.88 -15.05
C ALA A 222 -15.48 -1.84 -15.09
N LYS A 223 -16.32 -1.88 -16.11
CA LYS A 223 -17.54 -1.07 -16.23
C LYS A 223 -18.76 -1.96 -16.11
N VAL A 224 -19.71 -1.55 -15.30
CA VAL A 224 -21.08 -2.08 -15.26
C VAL A 224 -22.02 -0.98 -15.71
N GLU A 225 -22.74 -1.22 -16.81
CA GLU A 225 -23.69 -0.27 -17.37
C GLU A 225 -24.95 -0.14 -16.52
N GLY A 226 -25.28 1.09 -16.13
CA GLY A 226 -26.49 1.45 -15.44
C GLY A 226 -27.70 1.59 -16.38
N LYS A 227 -28.81 2.06 -15.83
CA LYS A 227 -29.97 2.50 -16.62
C LYS A 227 -29.73 3.88 -17.23
N ARG A 228 -28.78 4.64 -16.68
CA ARG A 228 -28.40 6.01 -17.06
C ARG A 228 -26.89 6.10 -17.18
N ASP A 229 -26.42 6.85 -18.17
CA ASP A 229 -25.01 7.07 -18.52
C ASP A 229 -24.58 8.55 -18.40
N ASP A 230 -25.47 9.42 -17.89
CA ASP A 230 -25.20 10.85 -17.70
C ASP A 230 -24.28 11.14 -16.50
N SER A 231 -24.16 10.21 -15.57
CA SER A 231 -23.20 10.24 -14.46
C SER A 231 -22.84 8.83 -14.02
N CYS A 232 -21.82 8.70 -13.15
CA CYS A 232 -21.35 7.41 -12.69
C CYS A 232 -20.87 7.43 -11.24
N TYR A 233 -20.82 6.24 -10.61
CA TYR A 233 -20.06 5.98 -9.40
C TYR A 233 -18.72 5.32 -9.75
N VAL A 234 -17.68 5.63 -8.98
CA VAL A 234 -16.35 5.05 -9.15
C VAL A 234 -15.91 4.42 -7.85
N PHE A 235 -15.48 3.15 -7.90
CA PHE A 235 -14.93 2.41 -6.76
C PHE A 235 -13.49 2.06 -7.07
N THR A 236 -12.58 2.41 -6.16
CA THR A 236 -11.15 2.26 -6.38
C THR A 236 -10.45 1.52 -5.25
N ALA A 237 -9.38 0.83 -5.59
CA ALA A 237 -8.39 0.27 -4.68
C ALA A 237 -7.10 0.03 -5.45
N HIS A 238 -5.93 0.01 -4.80
CA HIS A 238 -4.71 -0.39 -5.48
C HIS A 238 -4.42 -1.88 -5.31
N TYR A 239 -3.77 -2.46 -6.31
CA TYR A 239 -3.42 -3.88 -6.31
C TYR A 239 -1.92 -4.16 -6.25
N ASP A 240 -1.07 -3.17 -6.56
CA ASP A 240 0.37 -3.28 -6.32
C ASP A 240 0.68 -3.25 -4.83
N HIS A 241 1.92 -3.59 -4.48
CA HIS A 241 2.41 -3.47 -3.10
C HIS A 241 3.95 -3.49 -3.11
N LEU A 242 4.56 -3.50 -1.94
CA LEU A 242 5.98 -3.28 -1.68
C LEU A 242 6.93 -4.27 -2.37
N GLY A 243 6.43 -5.42 -2.82
CA GLY A 243 7.23 -6.40 -3.54
C GLY A 243 8.15 -7.21 -2.64
N LYS A 244 9.43 -7.29 -2.99
CA LYS A 244 10.38 -8.19 -2.34
C LYS A 244 11.73 -7.53 -2.03
N LEU A 245 12.38 -8.06 -0.99
CA LEU A 245 13.77 -7.78 -0.64
C LEU A 245 14.59 -9.07 -0.76
N GLY A 246 15.38 -9.17 -1.82
CA GLY A 246 16.13 -10.38 -2.13
C GLY A 246 15.27 -11.54 -2.61
N LYS A 247 15.85 -12.74 -2.65
CA LYS A 247 15.22 -13.91 -3.27
C LYS A 247 14.08 -14.52 -2.44
N LYS A 248 14.08 -14.34 -1.12
CA LYS A 248 13.22 -15.10 -0.20
C LYS A 248 12.20 -14.27 0.55
N THR A 249 12.48 -12.99 0.79
CA THR A 249 11.63 -12.10 1.56
C THR A 249 10.72 -11.33 0.63
N PHE A 250 9.41 -11.36 0.89
CA PHE A 250 8.41 -10.55 0.19
C PHE A 250 7.38 -10.02 1.20
N TYR A 251 6.71 -8.96 0.83
CA TYR A 251 5.67 -8.30 1.60
C TYR A 251 4.30 -8.74 1.04
N PRO A 252 3.54 -9.57 1.75
CA PRO A 252 2.32 -10.16 1.19
C PRO A 252 1.21 -9.16 0.89
N GLY A 253 1.05 -8.13 1.75
CA GLY A 253 0.06 -7.09 1.57
C GLY A 253 -1.38 -7.63 1.54
N ALA A 254 -1.78 -8.40 2.54
CA ALA A 254 -3.12 -8.96 2.59
C ALA A 254 -4.15 -7.92 3.04
N HIS A 255 -3.81 -7.16 4.07
CA HIS A 255 -4.57 -6.01 4.52
C HIS A 255 -4.34 -4.83 3.56
N ASP A 256 -3.11 -4.56 3.22
CA ASP A 256 -2.63 -3.51 2.33
C ASP A 256 -2.15 -4.08 0.97
N ASN A 257 -2.87 -3.93 -0.14
CA ASN A 257 -4.29 -3.61 -0.22
C ASN A 257 -5.01 -4.68 -1.05
N ALA A 258 -4.64 -5.98 -0.80
CA ALA A 258 -5.43 -7.06 -1.38
C ALA A 258 -6.89 -7.02 -0.89
N SER A 259 -7.11 -6.46 0.32
CA SER A 259 -8.43 -6.35 0.93
C SER A 259 -9.34 -5.37 0.19
N GLY A 260 -8.90 -4.12 -0.03
CA GLY A 260 -9.67 -3.15 -0.80
C GLY A 260 -9.89 -3.59 -2.25
N THR A 261 -8.83 -4.13 -2.89
CA THR A 261 -8.92 -4.68 -4.25
C THR A 261 -9.98 -5.79 -4.35
N ALA A 262 -10.00 -6.72 -3.39
CA ALA A 262 -11.01 -7.79 -3.37
C ALA A 262 -12.42 -7.25 -3.19
N ALA A 263 -12.61 -6.19 -2.37
CA ALA A 263 -13.90 -5.57 -2.19
C ALA A 263 -14.40 -4.88 -3.47
N VAL A 264 -13.52 -4.20 -4.19
CA VAL A 264 -13.86 -3.59 -5.49
C VAL A 264 -14.32 -4.65 -6.49
N VAL A 265 -13.65 -5.82 -6.56
CA VAL A 265 -14.08 -6.94 -7.42
C VAL A 265 -15.43 -7.52 -6.99
N THR A 266 -15.68 -7.66 -5.69
CA THR A 266 -16.96 -8.21 -5.18
C THR A 266 -18.11 -7.22 -5.35
N LEU A 267 -17.86 -5.92 -5.24
CA LEU A 267 -18.84 -4.87 -5.60
C LEU A 267 -19.19 -4.94 -7.10
N ALA A 268 -18.19 -5.10 -7.99
CA ALA A 268 -18.45 -5.29 -9.42
C ALA A 268 -19.33 -6.52 -9.68
N ALA A 269 -19.06 -7.64 -9.00
CA ALA A 269 -19.88 -8.86 -9.12
C ALA A 269 -21.31 -8.67 -8.62
N HIS A 270 -21.49 -7.85 -7.58
CA HIS A 270 -22.83 -7.51 -7.08
C HIS A 270 -23.63 -6.69 -8.09
N TYR A 271 -23.05 -5.62 -8.60
CA TYR A 271 -23.74 -4.71 -9.51
C TYR A 271 -23.89 -5.25 -10.93
N ALA A 272 -23.02 -6.13 -11.38
CA ALA A 272 -23.23 -6.87 -12.64
C ALA A 272 -24.49 -7.77 -12.59
N LYS A 273 -24.86 -8.28 -11.41
CA LYS A 273 -26.11 -9.05 -11.21
C LYS A 273 -27.33 -8.19 -10.88
N ASN A 274 -27.11 -7.03 -10.27
CA ASN A 274 -28.14 -6.12 -9.79
C ASN A 274 -27.96 -4.77 -10.50
N LYS A 275 -28.54 -4.65 -11.70
CA LYS A 275 -28.34 -3.50 -12.59
C LYS A 275 -28.56 -2.16 -11.85
N PRO A 276 -27.53 -1.30 -11.74
CA PRO A 276 -27.60 -0.05 -11.01
C PRO A 276 -28.40 1.04 -11.77
N GLU A 277 -28.71 2.14 -11.10
CA GLU A 277 -29.35 3.29 -11.74
C GLU A 277 -28.37 4.04 -12.66
N TYR A 278 -27.12 4.25 -12.23
CA TYR A 278 -26.06 4.93 -12.98
C TYR A 278 -24.94 3.96 -13.36
N ASP A 279 -24.18 4.31 -14.39
CA ASP A 279 -22.95 3.59 -14.73
C ASP A 279 -22.01 3.47 -13.53
N MET A 280 -21.30 2.33 -13.43
CA MET A 280 -20.35 2.10 -12.37
C MET A 280 -18.99 1.68 -12.93
N TYR A 281 -17.93 2.28 -12.40
CA TYR A 281 -16.56 1.93 -12.71
C TYR A 281 -15.88 1.36 -11.47
N PHE A 282 -15.26 0.20 -11.63
CA PHE A 282 -14.51 -0.52 -10.60
C PHE A 282 -13.05 -0.58 -11.04
N ILE A 283 -12.18 0.12 -10.34
CA ILE A 283 -10.81 0.34 -10.78
C ILE A 283 -9.84 -0.25 -9.75
N ALA A 284 -9.01 -1.19 -10.19
CA ALA A 284 -7.85 -1.64 -9.46
C ALA A 284 -6.62 -0.91 -10.03
N PHE A 285 -6.07 0.02 -9.25
CA PHE A 285 -4.90 0.80 -9.63
C PHE A 285 -3.61 0.03 -9.39
N SER A 286 -2.60 0.26 -10.24
CA SER A 286 -1.20 -0.07 -9.98
C SER A 286 -0.43 1.22 -9.69
N GLY A 287 0.70 1.12 -9.01
CA GLY A 287 1.57 2.28 -8.79
C GLY A 287 1.12 3.20 -7.66
N GLU A 288 0.30 2.74 -6.74
CA GLU A 288 -0.05 3.48 -5.54
C GLU A 288 1.16 3.59 -4.61
N ASP A 289 1.74 2.45 -4.21
CA ASP A 289 2.96 2.36 -3.40
C ASP A 289 4.19 3.00 -4.08
N SER A 290 4.04 3.36 -5.36
CA SER A 290 5.01 4.11 -6.17
C SER A 290 4.60 5.56 -6.38
N ASN A 291 3.95 6.20 -5.41
CA ASN A 291 3.54 7.60 -5.45
C ASN A 291 2.31 7.90 -6.32
N LEU A 292 1.30 7.05 -6.26
CA LEU A 292 -0.02 7.23 -6.88
C LEU A 292 0.01 7.29 -8.43
N HIS A 293 1.02 6.69 -9.08
CA HIS A 293 1.20 6.82 -10.54
C HIS A 293 -0.02 6.35 -11.33
N GLY A 294 -0.67 5.26 -10.93
CA GLY A 294 -1.80 4.70 -11.66
C GLY A 294 -3.06 5.56 -11.56
N SER A 295 -3.40 6.03 -10.38
CA SER A 295 -4.55 6.90 -10.16
C SER A 295 -4.33 8.29 -10.76
N GLU A 296 -3.11 8.83 -10.70
CA GLU A 296 -2.76 10.08 -11.39
C GLU A 296 -2.85 9.92 -12.92
N CYS A 297 -2.34 8.82 -13.49
CA CYS A 297 -2.48 8.51 -14.90
C CYS A 297 -3.95 8.45 -15.33
N TYR A 298 -4.80 7.79 -14.56
CA TYR A 298 -6.24 7.75 -14.83
C TYR A 298 -6.88 9.13 -14.72
N ALA A 299 -6.57 9.90 -13.67
CA ALA A 299 -7.15 11.22 -13.47
C ALA A 299 -6.74 12.23 -14.58
N GLN A 300 -5.57 12.03 -15.21
CA GLN A 300 -5.14 12.80 -16.40
C GLN A 300 -5.80 12.33 -17.69
N ASN A 301 -6.09 11.03 -17.82
CA ASN A 301 -6.65 10.40 -19.01
C ASN A 301 -7.86 9.51 -18.66
N PRO A 302 -8.94 10.08 -18.12
CA PRO A 302 -10.05 9.31 -17.60
C PRO A 302 -10.91 8.72 -18.72
N LEU A 303 -11.48 7.52 -18.49
CA LEU A 303 -12.42 6.88 -19.43
C LEU A 303 -13.79 7.54 -19.44
N VAL A 304 -14.09 8.34 -18.43
CA VAL A 304 -15.30 9.14 -18.31
C VAL A 304 -14.91 10.52 -17.79
N PRO A 305 -15.50 11.63 -18.28
CA PRO A 305 -15.19 12.96 -17.77
C PRO A 305 -15.30 13.00 -16.24
N LEU A 306 -14.29 13.54 -15.55
CA LEU A 306 -14.27 13.60 -14.08
C LEU A 306 -15.50 14.32 -13.51
N SER A 307 -16.06 15.28 -14.25
CA SER A 307 -17.31 16.01 -13.90
C SER A 307 -18.57 15.14 -13.92
N GLN A 308 -18.52 13.96 -14.53
CA GLN A 308 -19.63 12.99 -14.52
C GLN A 308 -19.53 12.02 -13.33
N ILE A 309 -18.43 12.04 -12.57
CA ILE A 309 -18.30 11.22 -11.37
C ILE A 309 -19.16 11.82 -10.27
N LYS A 310 -20.28 11.16 -9.99
CA LYS A 310 -21.22 11.54 -8.93
C LYS A 310 -20.59 11.38 -7.55
N TYR A 311 -19.86 10.28 -7.35
CA TYR A 311 -19.08 9.99 -6.15
C TYR A 311 -18.01 8.93 -6.40
N LEU A 312 -16.84 9.13 -5.83
CA LEU A 312 -15.74 8.13 -5.83
C LEU A 312 -15.56 7.59 -4.41
N ILE A 313 -15.46 6.27 -4.29
CA ILE A 313 -15.20 5.57 -3.03
C ILE A 313 -13.90 4.79 -3.19
N ASN A 314 -12.85 5.21 -2.48
CA ASN A 314 -11.57 4.51 -2.41
C ASN A 314 -11.54 3.59 -1.21
N LEU A 315 -11.12 2.33 -1.42
CA LEU A 315 -11.06 1.29 -0.41
C LEU A 315 -9.61 0.85 -0.22
N ASP A 316 -9.08 1.09 0.98
CA ASP A 316 -7.72 0.72 1.28
C ASP A 316 -7.62 0.23 2.72
N MET A 317 -6.94 -0.91 2.92
CA MET A 317 -6.77 -1.56 4.22
C MET A 317 -8.08 -1.80 4.99
N ILE A 318 -9.00 -2.59 4.42
CA ILE A 318 -10.32 -2.85 5.04
C ILE A 318 -10.44 -4.21 5.75
N ALA A 319 -9.37 -5.03 5.78
CA ALA A 319 -9.37 -6.33 6.45
C ALA A 319 -8.91 -6.22 7.91
N ASP A 320 -9.69 -5.53 8.74
CA ASP A 320 -9.42 -5.32 10.15
C ASP A 320 -10.72 -5.36 10.99
N ASN A 321 -10.63 -5.08 12.29
CA ASN A 321 -11.74 -5.13 13.28
C ASN A 321 -11.94 -3.82 14.04
N ASN A 322 -11.41 -2.68 13.57
CA ASN A 322 -11.66 -1.42 14.23
C ASN A 322 -13.18 -1.12 14.24
N PRO A 323 -13.77 -0.85 15.41
CA PRO A 323 -15.19 -0.49 15.51
C PRO A 323 -15.52 0.90 14.93
N LEU A 324 -14.51 1.73 14.67
CA LEU A 324 -14.63 3.02 13.99
C LEU A 324 -14.31 2.85 12.51
N GLN A 325 -15.08 3.52 11.66
CA GLN A 325 -14.76 3.61 10.23
C GLN A 325 -13.97 4.89 9.98
N TYR A 326 -12.66 4.78 9.82
CA TYR A 326 -11.82 5.89 9.39
C TYR A 326 -12.17 6.31 7.97
N CYS A 327 -12.28 7.61 7.73
CA CYS A 327 -12.57 8.14 6.40
C CYS A 327 -11.95 9.53 6.19
N GLU A 328 -11.37 9.73 5.01
CA GLU A 328 -10.98 11.03 4.50
C GLU A 328 -11.96 11.47 3.43
N VAL A 329 -12.38 12.72 3.45
CA VAL A 329 -13.48 13.21 2.60
C VAL A 329 -13.06 14.50 1.91
N SER A 330 -13.19 14.56 0.58
CA SER A 330 -12.98 15.80 -0.17
C SER A 330 -14.03 16.86 0.19
N ASN A 331 -13.73 18.13 -0.05
CA ASN A 331 -14.68 19.21 0.19
C ASN A 331 -16.00 19.00 -0.59
N GLU A 332 -15.88 18.55 -1.83
CA GLU A 332 -17.01 18.22 -2.72
C GLU A 332 -17.76 16.98 -2.24
N GLY A 333 -17.08 16.09 -1.52
CA GLY A 333 -17.64 14.83 -0.99
C GLY A 333 -18.50 14.99 0.26
N MET A 334 -18.53 16.15 0.91
CA MET A 334 -19.18 16.36 2.21
C MET A 334 -20.70 16.09 2.20
N LYS A 335 -21.39 16.33 1.08
CA LYS A 335 -22.83 15.99 0.96
C LYS A 335 -23.04 14.48 0.99
N GLY A 336 -22.19 13.71 0.30
CA GLY A 336 -22.23 12.26 0.35
C GLY A 336 -21.84 11.73 1.72
N PHE A 337 -20.83 12.33 2.39
CA PHE A 337 -20.44 11.94 3.74
C PHE A 337 -21.60 12.05 4.74
N ALA A 338 -22.40 13.11 4.68
CA ALA A 338 -23.58 13.24 5.54
C ALA A 338 -24.60 12.09 5.31
N VAL A 339 -24.68 11.55 4.09
CA VAL A 339 -25.51 10.37 3.80
C VAL A 339 -24.89 9.11 4.41
N PHE A 340 -23.56 8.94 4.36
CA PHE A 340 -22.87 7.85 5.05
C PHE A 340 -23.12 7.87 6.56
N GLU A 341 -23.00 9.05 7.20
CA GLU A 341 -23.28 9.22 8.63
C GLU A 341 -24.71 8.86 8.98
N GLN A 342 -25.69 9.33 8.16
CA GLN A 342 -27.10 9.01 8.35
C GLN A 342 -27.36 7.50 8.25
N ILE A 343 -26.82 6.83 7.23
CA ILE A 343 -26.96 5.38 7.06
C ILE A 343 -26.33 4.65 8.24
N ASN A 344 -25.12 5.05 8.66
CA ASN A 344 -24.47 4.42 9.80
C ASN A 344 -25.27 4.60 11.10
N ALA A 345 -25.87 5.77 11.34
CA ALA A 345 -26.74 6.01 12.48
C ALA A 345 -28.03 5.17 12.45
N GLU A 346 -28.61 4.94 11.26
CA GLU A 346 -29.81 4.12 11.07
C GLU A 346 -29.53 2.61 11.19
N LYS A 347 -28.37 2.13 10.71
CA LYS A 347 -28.05 0.70 10.56
C LYS A 347 -27.06 0.18 11.60
N GLY A 348 -26.22 1.04 12.18
CA GLY A 348 -25.24 0.66 13.20
C GLY A 348 -24.12 -0.23 12.67
N TYR A 349 -23.67 -0.01 11.43
CA TYR A 349 -22.56 -0.76 10.83
C TYR A 349 -21.25 -0.58 11.59
N PHE A 350 -20.98 0.66 12.03
CA PHE A 350 -19.83 1.06 12.83
C PHE A 350 -20.28 1.87 14.03
N LYS A 351 -19.44 1.90 15.07
CA LYS A 351 -19.68 2.73 16.25
C LYS A 351 -19.74 4.22 15.90
N ALA A 352 -18.89 4.66 14.97
CA ALA A 352 -18.90 6.00 14.38
C ALA A 352 -18.16 6.01 13.04
N MET A 353 -18.46 7.01 12.22
CA MET A 353 -17.64 7.42 11.09
C MET A 353 -16.59 8.41 11.61
N ASP A 354 -15.31 8.03 11.58
CA ASP A 354 -14.18 8.85 12.08
C ASP A 354 -13.58 9.66 10.93
N ARG A 355 -14.10 10.88 10.74
CA ARG A 355 -13.70 11.76 9.65
C ARG A 355 -12.39 12.46 9.95
N GLN A 356 -11.45 12.32 9.03
CA GLN A 356 -10.17 13.00 9.03
C GLN A 356 -10.08 14.05 7.90
N GLU A 357 -9.08 14.91 7.98
CA GLU A 357 -8.72 15.79 6.88
C GLU A 357 -8.18 14.97 5.72
N ILE A 358 -8.50 15.38 4.49
CA ILE A 358 -8.04 14.68 3.30
C ILE A 358 -6.54 14.82 3.11
N ALA A 359 -5.85 13.74 2.81
CA ALA A 359 -4.40 13.67 2.62
C ALA A 359 -4.01 12.96 1.33
N GLY A 360 -2.78 13.19 0.87
CA GLY A 360 -2.24 12.55 -0.34
C GLY A 360 -1.63 11.17 -0.05
N ASN A 361 -2.37 10.29 0.61
CA ASN A 361 -1.91 9.01 1.15
C ASN A 361 -2.54 7.79 0.48
N SER A 362 -3.48 7.94 -0.46
CA SER A 362 -4.04 6.87 -1.28
C SER A 362 -4.69 7.42 -2.57
N ASP A 363 -5.22 6.54 -3.41
CA ASP A 363 -5.68 6.79 -4.79
C ASP A 363 -6.85 7.78 -4.95
N HIS A 364 -7.53 8.15 -3.88
CA HIS A 364 -8.55 9.21 -3.91
C HIS A 364 -7.95 10.61 -4.14
N TRP A 365 -6.66 10.81 -3.79
CA TRP A 365 -6.03 12.12 -3.80
C TRP A 365 -5.97 12.80 -5.18
N PRO A 366 -5.56 12.16 -6.28
CA PRO A 366 -5.56 12.79 -7.60
C PRO A 366 -6.95 13.29 -8.05
N PHE A 367 -8.00 12.63 -7.60
CA PHE A 367 -9.39 13.01 -7.89
C PHE A 367 -9.85 14.17 -7.01
N ALA A 368 -9.53 14.14 -5.72
CA ALA A 368 -9.82 15.25 -4.80
C ALA A 368 -9.18 16.57 -5.26
N GLN A 369 -7.94 16.51 -5.73
CA GLN A 369 -7.25 17.68 -6.30
C GLN A 369 -7.93 18.25 -7.56
N ARG A 370 -8.79 17.46 -8.20
CA ARG A 370 -9.58 17.83 -9.40
C ARG A 370 -11.05 18.07 -9.08
N ASN A 371 -11.37 18.33 -7.80
CA ASN A 371 -12.70 18.62 -7.29
C ASN A 371 -13.75 17.51 -7.56
N VAL A 372 -13.31 16.24 -7.61
CA VAL A 372 -14.22 15.10 -7.67
C VAL A 372 -14.74 14.82 -6.25
N PRO A 373 -16.08 14.68 -6.06
CA PRO A 373 -16.64 14.24 -4.79
C PRO A 373 -16.12 12.84 -4.44
N CYS A 374 -15.33 12.70 -3.35
CA CYS A 374 -14.77 11.41 -2.97
C CYS A 374 -14.69 11.20 -1.46
N ILE A 375 -14.66 9.92 -1.12
CA ILE A 375 -14.36 9.40 0.22
C ILE A 375 -13.33 8.30 0.12
N PHE A 376 -12.40 8.28 1.05
CA PHE A 376 -11.48 7.20 1.30
C PHE A 376 -11.90 6.48 2.58
N LEU A 377 -12.11 5.17 2.51
CA LEU A 377 -12.48 4.30 3.62
C LEU A 377 -11.33 3.36 3.96
N MET A 378 -10.88 3.41 5.21
CA MET A 378 -9.79 2.59 5.75
C MET A 378 -10.12 2.09 7.16
N ASN A 379 -9.59 0.95 7.56
CA ASN A 379 -9.64 0.47 8.95
C ASN A 379 -8.26 0.65 9.61
N GLU A 380 -7.96 1.85 10.07
CA GLU A 380 -6.77 2.15 10.84
C GLU A 380 -6.98 1.83 12.33
N GLY A 381 -5.91 1.37 13.01
CA GLY A 381 -5.90 1.19 14.47
C GLY A 381 -6.58 -0.08 14.99
N GLY A 382 -6.96 -1.00 14.13
CA GLY A 382 -7.39 -2.34 14.50
C GLY A 382 -6.21 -3.30 14.76
N ASP A 383 -6.53 -4.57 15.03
CA ASP A 383 -5.52 -5.58 15.39
C ASP A 383 -4.63 -6.00 14.21
N ALA A 384 -5.10 -5.90 12.96
CA ALA A 384 -4.31 -6.20 11.77
C ALA A 384 -3.40 -5.04 11.37
N TYR A 385 -3.73 -3.80 11.70
CA TYR A 385 -2.98 -2.59 11.33
C TYR A 385 -1.51 -2.60 11.79
N LYS A 386 -1.19 -3.25 12.91
CA LYS A 386 0.18 -3.41 13.41
C LYS A 386 1.14 -4.12 12.43
N TYR A 387 0.60 -4.81 11.43
CA TYR A 387 1.39 -5.49 10.39
C TYR A 387 1.58 -4.65 9.13
N TYR A 388 1.02 -3.45 9.09
CA TYR A 388 1.14 -2.51 7.97
C TYR A 388 2.60 -2.35 7.52
N HIS A 389 2.86 -2.55 6.23
CA HIS A 389 4.18 -2.48 5.60
C HIS A 389 5.24 -3.44 6.16
N THR A 390 4.81 -4.57 6.70
CA THR A 390 5.71 -5.62 7.20
C THR A 390 5.51 -6.94 6.45
N VAL A 391 6.49 -7.84 6.58
CA VAL A 391 6.39 -9.22 6.05
C VAL A 391 5.29 -10.05 6.75
N HIS A 392 4.68 -9.51 7.79
CA HIS A 392 3.62 -10.15 8.57
C HIS A 392 2.22 -9.75 8.13
N ASP A 393 2.07 -8.83 7.17
CA ASP A 393 0.77 -8.54 6.55
C ASP A 393 0.34 -9.68 5.63
N THR A 394 -0.12 -10.75 6.25
CA THR A 394 -0.49 -12.02 5.59
C THR A 394 -1.98 -12.27 5.70
N TYR A 395 -2.53 -13.09 4.79
CA TYR A 395 -3.92 -13.57 4.90
C TYR A 395 -4.26 -14.13 6.28
N LYS A 396 -3.32 -14.82 6.94
CA LYS A 396 -3.53 -15.42 8.26
C LYS A 396 -3.73 -14.37 9.36
N ASN A 397 -3.07 -13.23 9.21
CA ASN A 397 -3.12 -12.14 10.19
C ASN A 397 -4.19 -11.09 9.87
N SER A 398 -4.85 -11.19 8.71
CA SER A 398 -5.97 -10.33 8.35
C SER A 398 -7.25 -10.72 9.10
N ILE A 399 -8.08 -9.72 9.41
CA ILE A 399 -9.35 -9.86 10.11
C ILE A 399 -10.45 -9.37 9.17
N PHE A 400 -11.47 -10.18 8.94
CA PHE A 400 -12.47 -9.91 7.89
C PHE A 400 -13.83 -9.47 8.43
N THR A 401 -13.88 -9.03 9.68
CA THR A 401 -15.14 -8.67 10.36
C THR A 401 -15.79 -7.41 9.77
N ASN A 402 -14.99 -6.47 9.28
CA ASN A 402 -15.47 -5.19 8.75
C ASN A 402 -15.86 -5.24 7.27
N TYR A 403 -15.59 -6.35 6.56
CA TYR A 403 -15.95 -6.45 5.14
C TYR A 403 -17.46 -6.29 4.90
N GLU A 404 -18.30 -7.08 5.57
CA GLU A 404 -19.76 -7.02 5.37
C GLU A 404 -20.36 -5.66 5.79
N PRO A 405 -19.99 -5.07 6.94
CA PRO A 405 -20.38 -3.70 7.28
C PRO A 405 -20.02 -2.67 6.21
N ILE A 406 -18.78 -2.67 5.69
CA ILE A 406 -18.35 -1.73 4.63
C ILE A 406 -19.14 -1.99 3.34
N PHE A 407 -19.25 -3.24 2.92
CA PHE A 407 -19.96 -3.62 1.71
C PHE A 407 -21.44 -3.17 1.73
N ASN A 408 -22.13 -3.40 2.84
CA ASN A 408 -23.52 -2.98 3.01
C ASN A 408 -23.66 -1.46 3.14
N LEU A 409 -22.76 -0.80 3.85
CA LEU A 409 -22.73 0.68 3.95
C LEU A 409 -22.61 1.32 2.57
N ILE A 410 -21.74 0.80 1.70
CA ILE A 410 -21.57 1.28 0.32
C ILE A 410 -22.84 1.03 -0.51
N LYS A 411 -23.45 -0.14 -0.41
CA LYS A 411 -24.70 -0.45 -1.13
C LYS A 411 -25.82 0.50 -0.73
N ASP A 412 -26.06 0.65 0.57
CA ASP A 412 -27.10 1.54 1.09
C ASP A 412 -26.82 3.00 0.68
N PHE A 413 -25.56 3.41 0.61
CA PHE A 413 -25.16 4.73 0.12
C PHE A 413 -25.54 4.92 -1.36
N VAL A 414 -25.19 3.99 -2.23
CA VAL A 414 -25.50 4.05 -3.66
C VAL A 414 -27.01 4.07 -3.92
N GLU A 415 -27.80 3.38 -3.10
CA GLU A 415 -29.26 3.38 -3.19
C GLU A 415 -29.90 4.70 -2.73
N LYS A 416 -29.26 5.38 -1.75
CA LYS A 416 -29.82 6.57 -1.09
C LYS A 416 -29.32 7.89 -1.69
N TYR A 417 -28.08 7.95 -2.18
CA TYR A 417 -27.43 9.16 -2.69
C TYR A 417 -27.63 9.34 -4.20
#